data_97c87c10f9535f940821dbf7a7b2e8ed
#
_entry.id   97c87c10f9535f940821dbf7a7b2e8ed
#
_cell.length_a   1.000
_cell.length_b   1.000
_cell.length_c   1.000
_cell.angle_alpha   90.00
_cell.angle_beta   90.00
_cell.angle_gamma   90.00
#
_symmetry.space_group_name_H-M   'P 1'
#
loop_
_entity.id
_entity.type
_entity.pdbx_description
1 polymer ?
#
loop_
_entity_poly.entity_id
_entity_poly.type
_entity_poly.pdbx_seq_one_letter_code
_entity_poly.pdbx_strand_id
1 'polypeptide(L)'
;MEQSFSDPTNPHLGPGLRRGGSIDWPTALPVLLTLAVHLALAGRYDLFRDELYFIVCGRHPAFGYVDQPPAVPLLASALYATGLGAWAVRLPVAIAAAALVWLAARFARLLGGDRLAVTLAQLACAIAPMLMGLTATLNTSAFDPLTWTAVVYLLVRAIRDKDDRALLAAGLVVGLALQVKYAMLFWLVGLTAGLLLTPERRLLGRPAFWLAGTLAALIAAPSFVWQLAHGFPFLELGKAAGAKNADVALLPFLGNQLFVMNPALAPLWLTGLVAPFVFRSLRDLRFVVIAAAVVFAIVRLGHGKDYYLAPLYPTLFVAGAVVLVPAIRSTAARAIAGITIAAALAVSAVASPIALPILSPPALAAYMTRLSIAPQQQERSFKGTVLPQVFADQLGWHDFARQVEAAWARIPAADRAATGVKLDNYGEAAALDLYAVGLPPSLSGHNQYFLWGLRGQAPRDLLIVSDDPAALAQHCRAVVPLGTTSSRYAMAYENGKTIALCRGVTPPLATLWPRFKHYN
;
A
#
# COMPACT_ATOMS: atom_id res chain seq x y z
N MET A 1 8.87 22.92 -70.72
CA MET A 1 8.47 21.50 -70.80
C MET A 1 9.41 20.71 -69.93
N GLU A 2 9.06 20.48 -68.69
CA GLU A 2 9.67 19.46 -67.86
C GLU A 2 8.66 19.05 -66.80
N GLN A 3 8.17 17.83 -66.99
CA GLN A 3 7.23 17.17 -66.08
C GLN A 3 8.02 16.56 -64.93
N SER A 4 7.75 16.95 -63.70
CA SER A 4 8.26 16.26 -62.50
C SER A 4 7.34 15.10 -62.17
N PHE A 5 7.89 13.90 -62.24
CA PHE A 5 7.28 12.67 -61.75
C PHE A 5 7.24 12.65 -60.24
N SER A 6 6.07 12.55 -59.65
CA SER A 6 5.87 12.24 -58.23
C SER A 6 5.91 10.72 -58.05
N ASP A 7 6.82 10.24 -57.21
CA ASP A 7 6.93 8.83 -56.76
C ASP A 7 5.93 8.56 -55.63
N PRO A 8 5.02 7.59 -55.73
CA PRO A 8 3.97 7.32 -54.72
C PRO A 8 4.28 6.19 -53.74
N THR A 9 5.53 5.80 -53.54
CA THR A 9 5.85 4.62 -52.69
C THR A 9 6.76 4.93 -51.51
N ASN A 10 6.24 5.57 -50.46
CA ASN A 10 6.87 5.50 -49.17
C ASN A 10 5.82 5.48 -48.00
N PRO A 11 5.44 4.29 -47.48
CA PRO A 11 4.41 4.17 -46.43
C PRO A 11 4.97 4.24 -45.01
N HIS A 12 6.15 4.80 -44.76
CA HIS A 12 6.81 4.80 -43.44
C HIS A 12 6.90 6.19 -42.78
N LEU A 13 5.93 7.07 -42.97
CA LEU A 13 5.73 8.20 -42.07
C LEU A 13 4.63 7.86 -41.08
N GLY A 14 5.03 7.43 -39.89
CA GLY A 14 4.14 7.30 -38.74
C GLY A 14 3.39 8.61 -38.49
N PRO A 15 2.16 8.58 -37.90
CA PRO A 15 1.37 9.76 -37.69
C PRO A 15 2.09 10.77 -36.82
N GLY A 16 2.62 11.83 -37.44
CA GLY A 16 3.23 12.96 -36.77
C GLY A 16 2.29 13.50 -35.69
N LEU A 17 2.86 13.90 -34.59
CA LEU A 17 2.23 14.67 -33.52
C LEU A 17 1.35 15.78 -34.10
N ARG A 18 0.05 15.55 -34.21
CA ARG A 18 -0.93 16.61 -34.48
C ARG A 18 -0.92 17.54 -33.25
N ARG A 19 -0.29 18.67 -33.38
CA ARG A 19 -0.47 19.84 -32.51
C ARG A 19 -1.91 20.33 -32.66
N GLY A 20 -2.70 20.11 -31.64
CA GLY A 20 -4.09 20.54 -31.57
C GLY A 20 -4.86 19.58 -30.64
N GLY A 21 -4.67 19.75 -29.31
CA GLY A 21 -5.06 18.74 -28.34
C GLY A 21 -6.55 18.75 -28.02
N SER A 22 -7.35 18.01 -28.77
CA SER A 22 -8.61 17.52 -28.24
C SER A 22 -8.31 16.47 -27.17
N ILE A 23 -8.84 16.65 -25.97
CA ILE A 23 -8.77 15.65 -24.88
C ILE A 23 -9.43 14.37 -25.40
N ASP A 24 -8.70 13.25 -25.35
CA ASP A 24 -9.27 11.91 -25.64
C ASP A 24 -10.17 11.50 -24.46
N TRP A 25 -11.39 12.04 -24.42
CA TRP A 25 -12.35 11.86 -23.34
C TRP A 25 -12.59 10.40 -22.93
N PRO A 26 -12.71 9.42 -23.86
CA PRO A 26 -12.84 8.02 -23.48
C PRO A 26 -11.68 7.49 -22.62
N THR A 27 -10.48 8.03 -22.82
CA THR A 27 -9.32 7.66 -21.98
C THR A 27 -9.22 8.52 -20.72
N ALA A 28 -9.60 9.78 -20.77
CA ALA A 28 -9.51 10.71 -19.64
C ALA A 28 -10.57 10.46 -18.57
N LEU A 29 -11.79 10.09 -18.96
CA LEU A 29 -12.92 9.96 -18.05
C LEU A 29 -12.70 8.95 -16.91
N PRO A 30 -12.23 7.70 -17.14
CA PRO A 30 -11.94 6.75 -16.06
C PRO A 30 -10.87 7.27 -15.09
N VAL A 31 -9.85 7.99 -15.58
CA VAL A 31 -8.79 8.60 -14.78
C VAL A 31 -9.36 9.67 -13.86
N LEU A 32 -10.15 10.59 -14.42
CA LEU A 32 -10.76 11.70 -13.68
C LEU A 32 -11.79 11.19 -12.65
N LEU A 33 -12.59 10.18 -13.00
CA LEU A 33 -13.55 9.57 -12.08
C LEU A 33 -12.83 8.88 -10.91
N THR A 34 -11.75 8.14 -11.18
CA THR A 34 -10.95 7.51 -10.11
C THR A 34 -10.39 8.57 -9.17
N LEU A 35 -9.78 9.64 -9.72
CA LEU A 35 -9.26 10.74 -8.90
C LEU A 35 -10.37 11.40 -8.08
N ALA A 36 -11.50 11.73 -8.71
CA ALA A 36 -12.61 12.41 -8.07
C ALA A 36 -13.21 11.59 -6.92
N VAL A 37 -13.41 10.28 -7.11
CA VAL A 37 -13.92 9.37 -6.07
C VAL A 37 -12.97 9.33 -4.88
N HIS A 38 -11.67 9.13 -5.10
CA HIS A 38 -10.70 9.08 -4.01
C HIS A 38 -10.62 10.41 -3.26
N LEU A 39 -10.61 11.56 -3.95
CA LEU A 39 -10.58 12.87 -3.32
C LEU A 39 -11.88 13.18 -2.55
N ALA A 40 -13.03 12.80 -3.07
CA ALA A 40 -14.32 12.98 -2.39
C ALA A 40 -14.42 12.16 -1.09
N LEU A 41 -13.71 11.05 -1.00
CA LEU A 41 -13.77 10.14 0.14
C LEU A 41 -12.55 10.29 1.09
N ALA A 42 -11.50 10.98 0.70
CA ALA A 42 -10.23 11.05 1.44
C ALA A 42 -10.37 11.57 2.88
N GLY A 43 -11.30 12.49 3.14
CA GLY A 43 -11.55 13.06 4.47
C GLY A 43 -12.73 12.46 5.24
N ARG A 44 -13.35 11.38 4.74
CA ARG A 44 -14.58 10.82 5.33
C ARG A 44 -14.37 10.14 6.68
N TYR A 45 -13.23 9.48 6.85
CA TYR A 45 -12.79 8.90 8.11
C TYR A 45 -11.50 9.58 8.57
N ASP A 46 -11.15 9.39 9.83
CA ASP A 46 -9.94 9.95 10.43
C ASP A 46 -8.67 9.29 9.88
N LEU A 47 -7.51 9.73 10.36
CA LEU A 47 -6.22 9.16 9.97
C LEU A 47 -6.12 7.67 10.37
N PHE A 48 -5.61 6.88 9.45
CA PHE A 48 -5.30 5.48 9.68
C PHE A 48 -4.10 5.36 10.64
N ARG A 49 -4.04 4.30 11.44
CA ARG A 49 -2.96 4.05 12.40
C ARG A 49 -1.56 4.32 11.83
N ASP A 50 -1.28 3.79 10.64
CA ASP A 50 0.01 3.99 10.00
C ASP A 50 0.20 5.43 9.50
N GLU A 51 -0.85 6.13 9.08
CA GLU A 51 -0.77 7.56 8.71
C GLU A 51 -0.37 8.42 9.90
N LEU A 52 -0.91 8.15 11.11
CA LEU A 52 -0.48 8.82 12.34
C LEU A 52 1.02 8.60 12.59
N TYR A 53 1.45 7.35 12.52
CA TYR A 53 2.83 6.97 12.72
C TYR A 53 3.77 7.58 11.67
N PHE A 54 3.40 7.59 10.39
CA PHE A 54 4.20 8.23 9.35
C PHE A 54 4.35 9.73 9.55
N ILE A 55 3.30 10.41 9.99
CA ILE A 55 3.37 11.83 10.31
C ILE A 55 4.39 12.08 11.43
N VAL A 56 4.35 11.29 12.50
CA VAL A 56 5.31 11.42 13.60
C VAL A 56 6.73 11.05 13.16
N CYS A 57 6.91 9.98 12.38
CA CYS A 57 8.21 9.63 11.80
C CYS A 57 8.77 10.78 10.94
N GLY A 58 7.94 11.38 10.08
CA GLY A 58 8.38 12.50 9.23
C GLY A 58 8.69 13.79 9.98
N ARG A 59 8.14 14.00 11.19
CA ARG A 59 8.55 15.08 12.11
C ARG A 59 9.96 14.86 12.70
N HIS A 60 10.47 13.63 12.63
CA HIS A 60 11.82 13.22 12.99
C HIS A 60 12.55 12.69 11.73
N PRO A 61 12.91 13.56 10.77
CA PRO A 61 13.40 13.15 9.45
C PRO A 61 14.67 12.32 9.55
N ALA A 62 14.66 11.18 8.87
CA ALA A 62 15.78 10.24 8.77
C ALA A 62 15.82 9.65 7.35
N PHE A 63 16.92 9.02 6.96
CA PHE A 63 17.05 8.32 5.67
C PHE A 63 16.38 6.94 5.65
N GLY A 64 15.80 6.51 6.76
CA GLY A 64 15.05 5.27 6.92
C GLY A 64 14.45 5.16 8.32
N TYR A 65 13.58 4.19 8.49
CA TYR A 65 12.94 3.86 9.76
C TYR A 65 12.94 2.32 9.92
N VAL A 66 12.57 1.82 11.08
CA VAL A 66 12.58 0.38 11.39
C VAL A 66 11.84 -0.43 10.33
N ASP A 67 10.66 0.01 9.93
CA ASP A 67 9.70 -0.71 9.11
C ASP A 67 9.57 -0.19 7.67
N GLN A 68 10.19 0.97 7.36
CA GLN A 68 9.97 1.62 6.06
C GLN A 68 11.08 2.57 5.62
N PRO A 69 11.21 2.81 4.30
CA PRO A 69 12.01 3.89 3.74
C PRO A 69 11.40 5.27 4.04
N PRO A 70 12.15 6.37 3.79
CA PRO A 70 11.78 7.71 4.26
C PRO A 70 10.67 8.42 3.48
N ALA A 71 10.38 8.02 2.23
CA ALA A 71 9.55 8.86 1.35
C ALA A 71 8.12 9.05 1.88
N VAL A 72 7.46 7.98 2.34
CA VAL A 72 6.07 8.07 2.84
C VAL A 72 5.98 8.87 4.13
N PRO A 73 6.82 8.65 5.17
CA PRO A 73 6.83 9.48 6.35
C PRO A 73 7.06 10.98 6.08
N LEU A 74 8.05 11.32 5.27
CA LEU A 74 8.35 12.72 4.93
C LEU A 74 7.17 13.37 4.20
N LEU A 75 6.56 12.66 3.25
CA LEU A 75 5.40 13.12 2.51
C LEU A 75 4.18 13.31 3.43
N ALA A 76 3.91 12.33 4.31
CA ALA A 76 2.80 12.39 5.27
C ALA A 76 2.93 13.61 6.19
N SER A 77 4.11 13.83 6.77
CA SER A 77 4.36 14.97 7.66
C SER A 77 4.24 16.31 6.94
N ALA A 78 4.82 16.43 5.73
CA ALA A 78 4.74 17.66 4.94
C ALA A 78 3.29 18.02 4.57
N LEU A 79 2.51 17.03 4.16
CA LEU A 79 1.11 17.22 3.79
C LEU A 79 0.22 17.49 5.00
N TYR A 80 0.44 16.81 6.12
CA TYR A 80 -0.28 17.06 7.36
C TYR A 80 -0.04 18.49 7.88
N ALA A 81 1.17 19.03 7.70
CA ALA A 81 1.52 20.40 8.08
C ALA A 81 0.71 21.48 7.34
N THR A 82 0.03 21.13 6.22
CA THR A 82 -0.88 22.05 5.51
C THR A 82 -2.16 22.38 6.29
N GLY A 83 -2.47 21.63 7.35
CA GLY A 83 -3.69 21.80 8.13
C GLY A 83 -4.96 21.18 7.52
N LEU A 84 -4.87 20.55 6.34
CA LEU A 84 -6.02 19.92 5.65
C LEU A 84 -6.28 18.47 6.11
N GLY A 85 -5.56 17.99 7.13
CA GLY A 85 -5.76 16.69 7.77
C GLY A 85 -5.65 15.50 6.82
N ALA A 86 -6.50 14.48 7.02
CA ALA A 86 -6.48 13.25 6.24
C ALA A 86 -6.63 13.48 4.73
N TRP A 87 -7.37 14.53 4.32
CA TRP A 87 -7.57 14.85 2.92
C TRP A 87 -6.25 15.13 2.18
N ALA A 88 -5.39 15.98 2.77
CA ALA A 88 -4.08 16.28 2.18
C ALA A 88 -3.16 15.07 2.22
N VAL A 89 -3.12 14.35 3.35
CA VAL A 89 -2.27 13.15 3.54
C VAL A 89 -2.58 12.08 2.48
N ARG A 90 -3.84 11.94 2.07
CA ARG A 90 -4.29 10.94 1.07
C ARG A 90 -4.23 11.41 -0.38
N LEU A 91 -3.91 12.67 -0.65
CA LEU A 91 -3.79 13.21 -2.02
C LEU A 91 -2.79 12.40 -2.89
N PRO A 92 -1.59 12.00 -2.41
CA PRO A 92 -0.64 11.26 -3.23
C PRO A 92 -1.16 9.89 -3.69
N VAL A 93 -1.90 9.19 -2.84
CA VAL A 93 -2.44 7.86 -3.19
C VAL A 93 -3.64 7.98 -4.12
N ALA A 94 -4.44 9.04 -4.02
CA ALA A 94 -5.49 9.36 -4.99
C ALA A 94 -4.89 9.62 -6.39
N ILE A 95 -3.78 10.37 -6.44
CA ILE A 95 -3.04 10.62 -7.68
C ILE A 95 -2.44 9.30 -8.21
N ALA A 96 -1.87 8.45 -7.34
CA ALA A 96 -1.31 7.16 -7.74
C ALA A 96 -2.37 6.22 -8.33
N ALA A 97 -3.59 6.18 -7.75
CA ALA A 97 -4.71 5.41 -8.29
C ALA A 97 -5.10 5.89 -9.70
N ALA A 98 -5.27 7.20 -9.88
CA ALA A 98 -5.58 7.79 -11.19
C ALA A 98 -4.45 7.57 -12.21
N ALA A 99 -3.18 7.70 -11.78
CA ALA A 99 -2.02 7.45 -12.61
C ALA A 99 -1.92 5.97 -13.05
N LEU A 100 -2.31 5.02 -12.20
CA LEU A 100 -2.40 3.61 -12.56
C LEU A 100 -3.42 3.37 -13.68
N VAL A 101 -4.62 3.96 -13.56
CA VAL A 101 -5.67 3.87 -14.59
C VAL A 101 -5.21 4.50 -15.91
N TRP A 102 -4.51 5.65 -15.85
CA TRP A 102 -3.90 6.25 -17.03
C TRP A 102 -2.81 5.37 -17.64
N LEU A 103 -1.94 4.79 -16.80
CA LEU A 103 -0.86 3.90 -17.24
C LEU A 103 -1.40 2.63 -17.91
N ALA A 104 -2.49 2.06 -17.39
CA ALA A 104 -3.17 0.92 -18.02
C ALA A 104 -3.60 1.21 -19.47
N ALA A 105 -4.12 2.43 -19.72
CA ALA A 105 -4.44 2.87 -21.07
C ALA A 105 -3.20 2.97 -21.98
N ARG A 106 -2.12 3.57 -21.45
CA ARG A 106 -0.86 3.68 -22.20
C ARG A 106 -0.27 2.32 -22.51
N PHE A 107 -0.34 1.41 -21.55
CA PHE A 107 0.19 0.07 -21.69
C PHE A 107 -0.64 -0.78 -22.68
N ALA A 108 -1.97 -0.71 -22.61
CA ALA A 108 -2.84 -1.40 -23.57
C ALA A 108 -2.57 -0.94 -25.02
N ARG A 109 -2.37 0.38 -25.23
CA ARG A 109 -1.97 0.91 -26.54
C ARG A 109 -0.59 0.43 -27.01
N LEU A 110 0.40 0.37 -26.11
CA LEU A 110 1.73 -0.16 -26.42
C LEU A 110 1.65 -1.63 -26.86
N LEU A 111 0.72 -2.40 -26.29
CA LEU A 111 0.49 -3.80 -26.66
C LEU A 111 -0.37 -3.96 -27.94
N GLY A 112 -0.85 -2.86 -28.53
CA GLY A 112 -1.66 -2.88 -29.76
C GLY A 112 -3.16 -2.99 -29.50
N GLY A 113 -3.63 -2.72 -28.26
CA GLY A 113 -5.05 -2.72 -27.92
C GLY A 113 -5.81 -1.56 -28.58
N ASP A 114 -7.01 -1.87 -29.07
CA ASP A 114 -7.96 -0.90 -29.58
C ASP A 114 -8.64 -0.09 -28.44
N ARG A 115 -9.56 0.80 -28.78
CA ARG A 115 -10.26 1.63 -27.78
C ARG A 115 -11.00 0.82 -26.73
N LEU A 116 -11.62 -0.31 -27.11
CA LEU A 116 -12.35 -1.14 -26.15
C LEU A 116 -11.40 -1.87 -25.19
N ALA A 117 -10.29 -2.41 -25.71
CA ALA A 117 -9.25 -3.02 -24.87
C ALA A 117 -8.65 -2.01 -23.88
N VAL A 118 -8.39 -0.78 -24.33
CA VAL A 118 -7.94 0.33 -23.46
C VAL A 118 -8.95 0.61 -22.36
N THR A 119 -10.23 0.77 -22.72
CA THR A 119 -11.30 1.06 -21.73
C THR A 119 -11.48 -0.08 -20.74
N LEU A 120 -11.45 -1.34 -21.17
CA LEU A 120 -11.56 -2.50 -20.27
C LEU A 120 -10.38 -2.62 -19.32
N ALA A 121 -9.15 -2.37 -19.79
CA ALA A 121 -7.97 -2.36 -18.93
C ALA A 121 -8.04 -1.25 -17.86
N GLN A 122 -8.47 -0.05 -18.25
CA GLN A 122 -8.69 1.06 -17.32
C GLN A 122 -9.79 0.74 -16.29
N LEU A 123 -10.92 0.23 -16.77
CA LEU A 123 -12.05 -0.13 -15.93
C LEU A 123 -11.65 -1.19 -14.91
N ALA A 124 -10.96 -2.26 -15.33
CA ALA A 124 -10.51 -3.31 -14.44
C ALA A 124 -9.59 -2.76 -13.32
N CYS A 125 -8.65 -1.86 -13.66
CA CYS A 125 -7.80 -1.22 -12.66
C CYS A 125 -8.58 -0.29 -11.72
N ALA A 126 -9.61 0.41 -12.22
CA ALA A 126 -10.37 1.37 -11.45
C ALA A 126 -11.35 0.71 -10.46
N ILE A 127 -11.93 -0.46 -10.83
CA ILE A 127 -13.02 -1.08 -10.07
C ILE A 127 -12.62 -2.34 -9.29
N ALA A 128 -11.37 -2.82 -9.40
CA ALA A 128 -10.91 -3.96 -8.60
C ALA A 128 -10.88 -3.59 -7.10
N PRO A 129 -11.66 -4.27 -6.23
CA PRO A 129 -11.84 -3.85 -4.84
C PRO A 129 -10.53 -3.71 -4.07
N MET A 130 -9.57 -4.60 -4.27
CA MET A 130 -8.27 -4.53 -3.61
C MET A 130 -7.46 -3.30 -4.05
N LEU A 131 -7.50 -2.94 -5.33
CA LEU A 131 -6.79 -1.75 -5.83
C LEU A 131 -7.43 -0.47 -5.28
N MET A 132 -8.77 -0.42 -5.18
CA MET A 132 -9.48 0.69 -4.52
C MET A 132 -9.10 0.80 -3.04
N GLY A 133 -9.12 -0.32 -2.31
CA GLY A 133 -8.82 -0.35 -0.87
C GLY A 133 -7.37 0.02 -0.55
N LEU A 134 -6.40 -0.44 -1.34
CA LEU A 134 -4.98 -0.09 -1.15
C LEU A 134 -4.71 1.41 -1.28
N THR A 135 -5.49 2.11 -2.10
CA THR A 135 -5.35 3.55 -2.35
C THR A 135 -6.33 4.41 -1.55
N ALA A 136 -7.08 3.81 -0.59
CA ALA A 136 -8.00 4.53 0.30
C ALA A 136 -7.29 5.30 1.41
N THR A 137 -6.09 4.87 1.82
CA THR A 137 -5.27 5.49 2.87
C THR A 137 -3.82 5.64 2.38
N LEU A 138 -3.08 6.58 2.96
CA LEU A 138 -1.64 6.69 2.69
C LEU A 138 -0.91 5.54 3.37
N ASN A 139 -0.44 4.60 2.59
CA ASN A 139 0.39 3.49 3.04
C ASN A 139 1.45 3.16 1.99
N THR A 140 2.49 2.43 2.40
CA THR A 140 3.60 2.11 1.50
C THR A 140 3.19 1.19 0.34
N SER A 141 2.17 0.34 0.54
CA SER A 141 1.69 -0.60 -0.49
C SER A 141 0.83 0.06 -1.57
N ALA A 142 0.26 1.24 -1.30
CA ALA A 142 -0.63 1.95 -2.23
C ALA A 142 0.07 2.32 -3.55
N PHE A 143 1.39 2.49 -3.53
CA PHE A 143 2.18 2.85 -4.70
C PHE A 143 2.68 1.64 -5.50
N ASP A 144 2.66 0.43 -4.92
CA ASP A 144 3.18 -0.77 -5.57
C ASP A 144 2.47 -1.09 -6.90
N PRO A 145 1.11 -1.05 -7.02
CA PRO A 145 0.43 -1.32 -8.29
C PRO A 145 0.87 -0.38 -9.42
N LEU A 146 1.05 0.91 -9.12
CA LEU A 146 1.53 1.88 -10.10
C LEU A 146 2.99 1.63 -10.48
N THR A 147 3.87 1.50 -9.49
CA THR A 147 5.32 1.43 -9.73
C THR A 147 5.73 0.12 -10.39
N TRP A 148 5.16 -1.02 -9.98
CA TRP A 148 5.44 -2.31 -10.61
C TRP A 148 4.94 -2.36 -12.05
N THR A 149 3.73 -1.85 -12.31
CA THR A 149 3.19 -1.73 -13.67
C THR A 149 4.03 -0.78 -14.52
N ALA A 150 4.49 0.34 -13.96
CA ALA A 150 5.33 1.30 -14.66
C ALA A 150 6.68 0.71 -15.07
N VAL A 151 7.33 -0.06 -14.20
CA VAL A 151 8.57 -0.76 -14.52
C VAL A 151 8.35 -1.73 -15.69
N VAL A 152 7.28 -2.54 -15.66
CA VAL A 152 6.97 -3.46 -16.76
C VAL A 152 6.69 -2.71 -18.06
N TYR A 153 5.85 -1.68 -18.01
CA TYR A 153 5.54 -0.83 -19.17
C TYR A 153 6.83 -0.28 -19.82
N LEU A 154 7.74 0.23 -19.00
CA LEU A 154 9.01 0.82 -19.46
C LEU A 154 9.96 -0.25 -20.03
N LEU A 155 10.05 -1.43 -19.40
CA LEU A 155 10.83 -2.54 -19.93
C LEU A 155 10.28 -3.04 -21.27
N VAL A 156 8.96 -3.21 -21.39
CA VAL A 156 8.31 -3.62 -22.65
C VAL A 156 8.50 -2.57 -23.73
N ARG A 157 8.40 -1.29 -23.39
CA ARG A 157 8.72 -0.19 -24.31
C ARG A 157 10.17 -0.24 -24.76
N ALA A 158 11.11 -0.46 -23.84
CA ALA A 158 12.53 -0.60 -24.17
C ALA A 158 12.81 -1.80 -25.10
N ILE A 159 12.03 -2.88 -24.97
CA ILE A 159 12.13 -4.08 -25.84
C ILE A 159 11.58 -3.77 -27.23
N ARG A 160 10.34 -3.23 -27.32
CA ARG A 160 9.63 -3.03 -28.60
C ARG A 160 10.19 -1.88 -29.43
N ASP A 161 10.42 -0.74 -28.77
CA ASP A 161 10.88 0.49 -29.43
C ASP A 161 12.40 0.62 -29.47
N LYS A 162 13.15 -0.31 -28.83
CA LYS A 162 14.61 -0.24 -28.61
C LYS A 162 15.05 1.06 -27.92
N ASP A 163 14.20 1.60 -27.06
CA ASP A 163 14.36 2.90 -26.38
C ASP A 163 15.18 2.76 -25.08
N ASP A 164 16.43 3.18 -25.11
CA ASP A 164 17.31 3.19 -23.91
C ASP A 164 16.84 4.17 -22.83
N ARG A 165 16.14 5.26 -23.22
CA ARG A 165 15.58 6.22 -22.26
C ARG A 165 14.51 5.57 -21.40
N ALA A 166 13.76 4.60 -21.96
CA ALA A 166 12.79 3.82 -21.19
C ALA A 166 13.47 2.96 -20.12
N LEU A 167 14.66 2.41 -20.36
CA LEU A 167 15.43 1.71 -19.33
C LEU A 167 15.87 2.65 -18.21
N LEU A 168 16.40 3.82 -18.54
CA LEU A 168 16.78 4.82 -17.52
C LEU A 168 15.57 5.27 -16.70
N ALA A 169 14.42 5.49 -17.34
CA ALA A 169 13.17 5.80 -16.65
C ALA A 169 12.72 4.65 -15.73
N ALA A 170 12.90 3.39 -16.14
CA ALA A 170 12.63 2.24 -15.28
C ALA A 170 13.53 2.24 -14.04
N GLY A 171 14.82 2.53 -14.20
CA GLY A 171 15.76 2.68 -13.09
C GLY A 171 15.37 3.79 -12.11
N LEU A 172 14.92 4.95 -12.62
CA LEU A 172 14.38 6.03 -11.80
C LEU A 172 13.16 5.57 -11.00
N VAL A 173 12.18 4.92 -11.65
CA VAL A 173 10.98 4.41 -10.98
C VAL A 173 11.35 3.38 -9.90
N VAL A 174 12.26 2.45 -10.18
CA VAL A 174 12.74 1.46 -9.20
C VAL A 174 13.39 2.15 -8.01
N GLY A 175 14.29 3.11 -8.23
CA GLY A 175 14.96 3.84 -7.16
C GLY A 175 13.96 4.60 -6.27
N LEU A 176 13.00 5.32 -6.87
CA LEU A 176 11.95 6.01 -6.13
C LEU A 176 11.03 5.03 -5.38
N ALA A 177 10.66 3.91 -5.99
CA ALA A 177 9.84 2.89 -5.34
C ALA A 177 10.55 2.26 -4.13
N LEU A 178 11.87 2.06 -4.19
CA LEU A 178 12.67 1.60 -3.06
C LEU A 178 12.74 2.63 -1.91
N GLN A 179 12.51 3.92 -2.19
CA GLN A 179 12.34 4.95 -1.14
C GLN A 179 10.94 4.95 -0.54
N VAL A 180 9.98 4.24 -1.14
CA VAL A 180 8.61 4.05 -0.64
C VAL A 180 8.47 2.74 0.12
N LYS A 181 8.95 1.62 -0.49
CA LYS A 181 8.80 0.29 0.10
C LYS A 181 9.85 -0.70 -0.42
N TYR A 182 10.43 -1.48 0.49
CA TYR A 182 11.41 -2.53 0.14
C TYR A 182 10.80 -3.72 -0.62
N ALA A 183 9.45 -3.85 -0.70
CA ALA A 183 8.80 -4.90 -1.48
C ALA A 183 9.15 -4.85 -2.98
N MET A 184 9.62 -3.71 -3.52
CA MET A 184 10.17 -3.62 -4.86
C MET A 184 11.34 -4.60 -5.08
N LEU A 185 12.10 -4.97 -4.03
CA LEU A 185 13.16 -5.99 -4.14
C LEU A 185 12.61 -7.36 -4.55
N PHE A 186 11.45 -7.76 -4.03
CA PHE A 186 10.82 -9.03 -4.44
C PHE A 186 10.43 -9.01 -5.92
N TRP A 187 9.94 -7.85 -6.39
CA TRP A 187 9.64 -7.66 -7.81
C TRP A 187 10.89 -7.72 -8.67
N LEU A 188 11.99 -7.09 -8.24
CA LEU A 188 13.28 -7.15 -8.95
C LEU A 188 13.85 -8.57 -9.02
N VAL A 189 13.75 -9.37 -7.94
CA VAL A 189 14.12 -10.79 -7.95
C VAL A 189 13.29 -11.54 -8.99
N GLY A 190 11.97 -11.34 -8.99
CA GLY A 190 11.07 -11.93 -9.98
C GLY A 190 11.42 -11.51 -11.42
N LEU A 191 11.59 -10.21 -11.66
CA LEU A 191 11.95 -9.68 -12.99
C LEU A 191 13.31 -10.20 -13.47
N THR A 192 14.29 -10.29 -12.59
CA THR A 192 15.61 -10.85 -12.92
C THR A 192 15.49 -12.30 -13.35
N ALA A 193 14.76 -13.13 -12.58
CA ALA A 193 14.49 -14.52 -12.95
C ALA A 193 13.76 -14.61 -14.30
N GLY A 194 12.74 -13.79 -14.49
CA GLY A 194 11.97 -13.74 -15.74
C GLY A 194 12.82 -13.35 -16.94
N LEU A 195 13.66 -12.32 -16.83
CA LEU A 195 14.55 -11.89 -17.90
C LEU A 195 15.59 -12.98 -18.24
N LEU A 196 16.21 -13.60 -17.24
CA LEU A 196 17.21 -14.65 -17.45
C LEU A 196 16.65 -15.89 -18.17
N LEU A 197 15.40 -16.24 -17.86
CA LEU A 197 14.75 -17.44 -18.41
C LEU A 197 14.06 -17.21 -19.76
N THR A 198 14.12 -15.98 -20.30
CA THR A 198 13.45 -15.62 -21.55
C THR A 198 14.44 -14.99 -22.55
N PRO A 199 14.06 -14.86 -23.85
CA PRO A 199 14.88 -14.15 -24.82
C PRO A 199 15.18 -12.70 -24.45
N GLU A 200 14.38 -12.09 -23.59
CA GLU A 200 14.48 -10.73 -23.08
C GLU A 200 15.75 -10.51 -22.24
N ARG A 201 16.47 -11.58 -21.84
CA ARG A 201 17.84 -11.50 -21.28
C ARG A 201 18.82 -10.66 -22.12
N ARG A 202 18.50 -10.44 -23.39
CA ARG A 202 19.26 -9.54 -24.27
C ARG A 202 19.33 -8.10 -23.75
N LEU A 203 18.39 -7.67 -22.91
CA LEU A 203 18.44 -6.37 -22.24
C LEU A 203 19.69 -6.24 -21.34
N LEU A 204 20.14 -7.33 -20.73
CA LEU A 204 21.34 -7.35 -19.88
C LEU A 204 22.63 -7.01 -20.64
N GLY A 205 22.64 -7.18 -21.97
CA GLY A 205 23.75 -6.77 -22.84
C GLY A 205 23.75 -5.26 -23.17
N ARG A 206 22.71 -4.51 -22.80
CA ARG A 206 22.62 -3.07 -23.07
C ARG A 206 23.26 -2.25 -21.95
N PRO A 207 24.24 -1.34 -22.22
CA PRO A 207 24.82 -0.49 -21.18
C PRO A 207 23.78 0.32 -20.41
N ALA A 208 22.71 0.79 -21.08
CA ALA A 208 21.61 1.54 -20.47
C ALA A 208 20.89 0.75 -19.38
N PHE A 209 20.87 -0.60 -19.44
CA PHE A 209 20.29 -1.44 -18.38
C PHE A 209 21.08 -1.30 -17.07
N TRP A 210 22.41 -1.35 -17.17
CA TRP A 210 23.29 -1.23 -16.00
C TRP A 210 23.31 0.20 -15.45
N LEU A 211 23.27 1.21 -16.33
CA LEU A 211 23.11 2.60 -15.92
C LEU A 211 21.79 2.82 -15.17
N ALA A 212 20.70 2.21 -15.63
CA ALA A 212 19.42 2.23 -14.93
C ALA A 212 19.51 1.57 -13.55
N GLY A 213 20.19 0.42 -13.45
CA GLY A 213 20.45 -0.25 -12.17
C GLY A 213 21.29 0.61 -11.22
N THR A 214 22.34 1.26 -11.74
CA THR A 214 23.18 2.19 -10.96
C THR A 214 22.36 3.38 -10.47
N LEU A 215 21.53 3.98 -11.32
CA LEU A 215 20.65 5.08 -10.95
C LEU A 215 19.68 4.65 -9.82
N ALA A 216 19.06 3.48 -9.96
CA ALA A 216 18.19 2.93 -8.93
C ALA A 216 18.92 2.72 -7.60
N ALA A 217 20.12 2.14 -7.65
CA ALA A 217 20.97 1.89 -6.48
C ALA A 217 21.39 3.20 -5.79
N LEU A 218 21.79 4.23 -6.55
CA LEU A 218 22.18 5.53 -6.01
C LEU A 218 20.99 6.22 -5.30
N ILE A 219 19.79 6.16 -5.88
CA ILE A 219 18.59 6.72 -5.26
C ILE A 219 18.24 5.94 -3.98
N ALA A 220 18.35 4.62 -4.00
CA ALA A 220 18.02 3.77 -2.84
C ALA A 220 19.10 3.79 -1.75
N ALA A 221 20.36 4.11 -2.07
CA ALA A 221 21.50 4.01 -1.17
C ALA A 221 21.31 4.66 0.21
N PRO A 222 20.77 5.89 0.35
CA PRO A 222 20.61 6.50 1.67
C PRO A 222 19.78 5.65 2.64
N SER A 223 18.70 5.04 2.15
CA SER A 223 17.82 4.18 2.95
C SER A 223 18.51 2.85 3.33
N PHE A 224 19.25 2.25 2.41
CA PHE A 224 20.01 1.02 2.70
C PHE A 224 21.19 1.27 3.64
N VAL A 225 21.90 2.38 3.50
CA VAL A 225 22.96 2.79 4.44
C VAL A 225 22.38 3.00 5.83
N TRP A 226 21.21 3.62 5.95
CA TRP A 226 20.52 3.76 7.23
C TRP A 226 20.17 2.40 7.84
N GLN A 227 19.63 1.47 7.06
CA GLN A 227 19.33 0.10 7.52
C GLN A 227 20.59 -0.61 8.01
N LEU A 228 21.69 -0.51 7.26
CA LEU A 228 22.98 -1.09 7.64
C LEU A 228 23.49 -0.52 8.96
N ALA A 229 23.45 0.81 9.13
CA ALA A 229 23.91 1.50 10.33
C ALA A 229 23.10 1.12 11.59
N HIS A 230 21.84 0.65 11.41
CA HIS A 230 20.96 0.24 12.51
C HIS A 230 20.78 -1.30 12.63
N GLY A 231 21.65 -2.11 11.96
CA GLY A 231 21.64 -3.57 12.08
C GLY A 231 20.49 -4.24 11.31
N PHE A 232 19.98 -3.62 10.22
CA PHE A 232 18.89 -4.13 9.39
C PHE A 232 17.60 -4.46 10.15
N PRO A 233 17.01 -3.52 10.89
CA PRO A 233 15.79 -3.77 11.66
C PRO A 233 14.63 -4.27 10.80
N PHE A 234 14.60 -3.92 9.52
CA PHE A 234 13.61 -4.43 8.56
C PHE A 234 13.65 -5.97 8.40
N LEU A 235 14.81 -6.61 8.53
CA LEU A 235 14.90 -8.08 8.48
C LEU A 235 14.32 -8.73 9.74
N GLU A 236 14.49 -8.11 10.90
CA GLU A 236 13.86 -8.55 12.15
C GLU A 236 12.35 -8.43 12.07
N LEU A 237 11.86 -7.29 11.58
CA LEU A 237 10.43 -7.06 11.31
C LEU A 237 9.84 -8.12 10.36
N GLY A 238 10.54 -8.45 9.27
CA GLY A 238 10.08 -9.44 8.30
C GLY A 238 9.87 -10.83 8.91
N LYS A 239 10.76 -11.24 9.84
CA LYS A 239 10.62 -12.49 10.59
C LYS A 239 9.41 -12.45 11.54
N ALA A 240 9.22 -11.35 12.25
CA ALA A 240 8.10 -11.18 13.18
C ALA A 240 6.75 -11.13 12.42
N ALA A 241 6.70 -10.45 11.27
CA ALA A 241 5.48 -10.36 10.46
C ALA A 241 4.97 -11.74 10.00
N GLY A 242 5.87 -12.64 9.58
CA GLY A 242 5.50 -14.02 9.23
C GLY A 242 4.87 -14.80 10.40
N ALA A 243 5.31 -14.54 11.64
CA ALA A 243 4.78 -15.21 12.83
C ALA A 243 3.39 -14.71 13.25
N LYS A 244 3.07 -13.42 13.02
CA LYS A 244 1.78 -12.83 13.42
C LYS A 244 0.66 -13.01 12.39
N ASN A 245 1.00 -13.22 11.11
CA ASN A 245 0.01 -13.41 10.06
C ASN A 245 -0.79 -14.70 10.28
N ALA A 246 -2.05 -14.70 9.85
CA ALA A 246 -2.85 -15.90 9.83
C ALA A 246 -2.27 -16.89 8.80
N ASP A 247 -2.15 -18.16 9.20
CA ASP A 247 -1.76 -19.22 8.24
C ASP A 247 -2.98 -19.59 7.40
N VAL A 248 -2.95 -19.21 6.13
CA VAL A 248 -4.03 -19.44 5.17
C VAL A 248 -3.60 -20.56 4.22
N ALA A 249 -4.37 -21.65 4.14
CA ALA A 249 -4.12 -22.74 3.21
C ALA A 249 -4.14 -22.26 1.75
N LEU A 250 -3.46 -22.98 0.85
CA LEU A 250 -3.27 -22.56 -0.55
C LEU A 250 -4.59 -22.31 -1.30
N LEU A 251 -5.57 -23.23 -1.18
CA LEU A 251 -6.83 -23.09 -1.92
C LEU A 251 -7.67 -21.88 -1.45
N PRO A 252 -7.88 -21.64 -0.13
CA PRO A 252 -8.48 -20.40 0.35
C PRO A 252 -7.72 -19.16 -0.07
N PHE A 253 -6.37 -19.18 -0.07
CA PHE A 253 -5.55 -18.06 -0.52
C PHE A 253 -5.79 -17.75 -2.01
N LEU A 254 -5.80 -18.75 -2.88
CA LEU A 254 -6.11 -18.60 -4.31
C LEU A 254 -7.57 -18.19 -4.55
N GLY A 255 -8.50 -18.77 -3.81
CA GLY A 255 -9.92 -18.39 -3.86
C GLY A 255 -10.11 -16.93 -3.47
N ASN A 256 -9.41 -16.45 -2.45
CA ASN A 256 -9.48 -15.05 -2.04
C ASN A 256 -8.99 -14.09 -3.12
N GLN A 257 -7.98 -14.46 -3.93
CA GLN A 257 -7.54 -13.65 -5.08
C GLN A 257 -8.69 -13.35 -6.07
N LEU A 258 -9.60 -14.31 -6.27
CA LEU A 258 -10.78 -14.08 -7.12
C LEU A 258 -11.70 -13.00 -6.53
N PHE A 259 -11.99 -13.09 -5.23
CA PHE A 259 -12.91 -12.16 -4.56
C PHE A 259 -12.32 -10.76 -4.43
N VAL A 260 -11.08 -10.63 -3.98
CA VAL A 260 -10.44 -9.32 -3.76
C VAL A 260 -10.15 -8.57 -5.06
N MET A 261 -10.03 -9.29 -6.19
CA MET A 261 -9.82 -8.70 -7.52
C MET A 261 -11.11 -8.62 -8.37
N ASN A 262 -12.26 -8.92 -7.79
CA ASN A 262 -13.55 -9.06 -8.47
C ASN A 262 -13.64 -10.31 -9.35
N PRO A 263 -14.46 -11.32 -8.98
CA PRO A 263 -14.56 -12.59 -9.72
C PRO A 263 -14.91 -12.42 -11.21
N ALA A 264 -15.70 -11.39 -11.57
CA ALA A 264 -16.06 -11.12 -12.96
C ALA A 264 -14.88 -10.55 -13.78
N LEU A 265 -13.81 -10.06 -13.15
CA LEU A 265 -12.57 -9.67 -13.83
C LEU A 265 -11.59 -10.85 -13.99
N ALA A 266 -11.90 -12.03 -13.44
CA ALA A 266 -11.02 -13.20 -13.54
C ALA A 266 -10.69 -13.59 -14.99
N PRO A 267 -11.62 -13.56 -15.97
CA PRO A 267 -11.29 -13.82 -17.37
C PRO A 267 -10.16 -12.93 -17.90
N LEU A 268 -10.07 -11.66 -17.48
CA LEU A 268 -9.01 -10.77 -17.92
C LEU A 268 -7.63 -11.20 -17.39
N TRP A 269 -7.46 -11.34 -16.08
CA TRP A 269 -6.15 -11.63 -15.52
C TRP A 269 -5.72 -13.09 -15.75
N LEU A 270 -6.63 -14.05 -15.79
CA LEU A 270 -6.31 -15.44 -16.16
C LEU A 270 -5.84 -15.52 -17.62
N THR A 271 -6.55 -14.83 -18.54
CA THR A 271 -6.06 -14.70 -19.92
C THR A 271 -4.71 -14.00 -19.97
N GLY A 272 -4.50 -12.94 -19.18
CA GLY A 272 -3.22 -12.24 -19.09
C GLY A 272 -2.05 -13.12 -18.65
N LEU A 273 -2.30 -14.10 -17.76
CA LEU A 273 -1.29 -15.08 -17.35
C LEU A 273 -0.90 -16.05 -18.49
N VAL A 274 -1.88 -16.46 -19.29
CA VAL A 274 -1.69 -17.49 -20.33
C VAL A 274 -1.27 -16.88 -21.68
N ALA A 275 -1.79 -15.71 -21.99
CA ALA A 275 -1.61 -15.05 -23.29
C ALA A 275 -0.16 -14.92 -23.78
N PRO A 276 0.84 -14.59 -22.93
CA PRO A 276 2.24 -14.48 -23.36
C PRO A 276 2.84 -15.78 -23.89
N PHE A 277 2.29 -16.92 -23.53
CA PHE A 277 2.76 -18.24 -23.98
C PHE A 277 2.03 -18.70 -25.26
N VAL A 278 0.82 -18.22 -25.49
CA VAL A 278 -0.05 -18.61 -26.62
C VAL A 278 0.09 -17.64 -27.80
N PHE A 279 0.08 -16.34 -27.52
CA PHE A 279 0.03 -15.31 -28.57
C PHE A 279 1.40 -14.71 -28.83
N ARG A 280 1.84 -14.78 -30.12
CA ARG A 280 3.15 -14.25 -30.54
C ARG A 280 3.31 -12.76 -30.27
N SER A 281 2.22 -11.98 -30.34
CA SER A 281 2.19 -10.54 -30.10
C SER A 281 2.51 -10.12 -28.68
N LEU A 282 2.37 -11.05 -27.71
CA LEU A 282 2.61 -10.81 -26.27
C LEU A 282 3.75 -11.66 -25.69
N ARG A 283 4.52 -12.37 -26.53
CA ARG A 283 5.60 -13.25 -26.04
C ARG A 283 6.67 -12.51 -25.24
N ASP A 284 6.83 -11.23 -25.48
CA ASP A 284 7.71 -10.33 -24.76
C ASP A 284 7.23 -10.00 -23.33
N LEU A 285 6.05 -10.49 -22.92
CA LEU A 285 5.56 -10.46 -21.56
C LEU A 285 5.82 -11.77 -20.78
N ARG A 286 6.46 -12.80 -21.37
CA ARG A 286 6.73 -14.06 -20.67
C ARG A 286 7.55 -13.87 -19.40
N PHE A 287 8.52 -12.96 -19.44
CA PHE A 287 9.34 -12.63 -18.27
C PHE A 287 8.49 -12.08 -17.11
N VAL A 288 7.39 -11.37 -17.41
CA VAL A 288 6.48 -10.84 -16.39
C VAL A 288 5.70 -11.95 -15.69
N VAL A 289 5.23 -12.95 -16.44
CA VAL A 289 4.49 -14.09 -15.87
C VAL A 289 5.41 -14.95 -15.00
N ILE A 290 6.66 -15.16 -15.44
CA ILE A 290 7.68 -15.85 -14.63
C ILE A 290 7.98 -15.04 -13.36
N ALA A 291 8.13 -13.72 -13.48
CA ALA A 291 8.32 -12.84 -12.34
C ALA A 291 7.15 -12.92 -11.35
N ALA A 292 5.92 -12.94 -11.85
CA ALA A 292 4.72 -13.10 -11.04
C ALA A 292 4.69 -14.43 -10.28
N ALA A 293 5.11 -15.52 -10.93
CA ALA A 293 5.22 -16.85 -10.28
C ALA A 293 6.28 -16.84 -9.17
N VAL A 294 7.42 -16.18 -9.38
CA VAL A 294 8.47 -16.04 -8.35
C VAL A 294 7.96 -15.22 -7.16
N VAL A 295 7.30 -14.08 -7.41
CA VAL A 295 6.72 -13.25 -6.35
C VAL A 295 5.64 -14.03 -5.58
N PHE A 296 4.78 -14.76 -6.29
CA PHE A 296 3.79 -15.63 -5.66
C PHE A 296 4.46 -16.65 -4.71
N ALA A 297 5.54 -17.30 -5.16
CA ALA A 297 6.30 -18.23 -4.33
C ALA A 297 6.91 -17.54 -3.09
N ILE A 298 7.53 -16.35 -3.26
CA ILE A 298 8.08 -15.56 -2.15
C ILE A 298 6.99 -15.21 -1.13
N VAL A 299 5.84 -14.71 -1.57
CA VAL A 299 4.73 -14.32 -0.70
C VAL A 299 4.18 -15.53 0.04
N ARG A 300 4.01 -16.67 -0.64
CA ARG A 300 3.50 -17.91 -0.02
C ARG A 300 4.46 -18.52 0.99
N LEU A 301 5.73 -18.61 0.65
CA LEU A 301 6.76 -19.17 1.53
C LEU A 301 7.03 -18.25 2.73
N GLY A 302 6.86 -16.94 2.56
CA GLY A 302 7.02 -15.94 3.62
C GLY A 302 5.76 -15.72 4.47
N HIS A 303 4.70 -16.52 4.33
CA HIS A 303 3.40 -16.30 5.00
C HIS A 303 2.87 -14.88 4.81
N GLY A 304 3.11 -14.30 3.61
CA GLY A 304 2.68 -12.94 3.27
C GLY A 304 1.17 -12.84 3.10
N LYS A 305 0.66 -11.62 3.31
CA LYS A 305 -0.75 -11.31 3.14
C LYS A 305 -1.14 -11.38 1.65
N ASP A 306 -2.39 -11.70 1.38
CA ASP A 306 -2.94 -11.89 0.04
C ASP A 306 -2.84 -10.64 -0.86
N TYR A 307 -2.99 -9.44 -0.28
CA TYR A 307 -2.90 -8.18 -1.02
C TYR A 307 -1.49 -7.86 -1.54
N TYR A 308 -0.45 -8.56 -1.08
CA TYR A 308 0.90 -8.38 -1.63
C TYR A 308 1.02 -8.81 -3.10
N LEU A 309 0.04 -9.57 -3.61
CA LEU A 309 -0.04 -9.91 -5.02
C LEU A 309 -0.78 -8.87 -5.88
N ALA A 310 -1.47 -7.90 -5.25
CA ALA A 310 -2.25 -6.88 -5.96
C ALA A 310 -1.47 -6.13 -7.06
N PRO A 311 -0.17 -5.80 -6.89
CA PRO A 311 0.62 -5.10 -7.90
C PRO A 311 0.79 -5.85 -9.23
N LEU A 312 0.57 -7.16 -9.25
CA LEU A 312 0.69 -7.99 -10.46
C LEU A 312 -0.48 -7.82 -11.42
N TYR A 313 -1.70 -7.59 -10.88
CA TYR A 313 -2.95 -7.65 -11.63
C TYR A 313 -3.11 -6.58 -12.71
N PRO A 314 -2.69 -5.32 -12.55
CA PRO A 314 -2.84 -4.31 -13.59
C PRO A 314 -2.21 -4.72 -14.92
N THR A 315 -1.01 -5.29 -14.91
CA THR A 315 -0.34 -5.81 -16.11
C THR A 315 -1.12 -6.98 -16.72
N LEU A 316 -1.67 -7.87 -15.89
CA LEU A 316 -2.46 -9.02 -16.34
C LEU A 316 -3.81 -8.57 -16.94
N PHE A 317 -4.47 -7.59 -16.32
CA PHE A 317 -5.69 -6.99 -16.88
C PHE A 317 -5.44 -6.40 -18.27
N VAL A 318 -4.35 -5.65 -18.41
CA VAL A 318 -3.96 -5.06 -19.70
C VAL A 318 -3.71 -6.14 -20.75
N ALA A 319 -2.90 -7.16 -20.44
CA ALA A 319 -2.58 -8.24 -21.37
C ALA A 319 -3.83 -9.03 -21.78
N GLY A 320 -4.70 -9.34 -20.80
CA GLY A 320 -5.95 -10.04 -21.06
C GLY A 320 -6.92 -9.23 -21.92
N ALA A 321 -7.08 -7.93 -21.66
CA ALA A 321 -7.96 -7.07 -22.44
C ALA A 321 -7.54 -7.00 -23.91
N VAL A 322 -6.24 -6.87 -24.17
CA VAL A 322 -5.70 -6.80 -25.55
C VAL A 322 -5.97 -8.07 -26.34
N VAL A 323 -6.03 -9.24 -25.68
CA VAL A 323 -6.29 -10.53 -26.34
C VAL A 323 -7.76 -10.84 -26.44
N LEU A 324 -8.54 -10.59 -25.38
CA LEU A 324 -9.95 -10.97 -25.34
C LEU A 324 -10.83 -10.09 -26.25
N VAL A 325 -10.55 -8.80 -26.35
CA VAL A 325 -11.38 -7.88 -27.13
C VAL A 325 -11.46 -8.26 -28.61
N PRO A 326 -10.36 -8.57 -29.34
CA PRO A 326 -10.44 -9.02 -30.73
C PRO A 326 -11.19 -10.34 -30.92
N ALA A 327 -11.34 -11.16 -29.88
CA ALA A 327 -12.09 -12.41 -29.90
C ALA A 327 -13.63 -12.20 -29.83
N ILE A 328 -14.09 -11.00 -29.42
CA ILE A 328 -15.51 -10.66 -29.28
C ILE A 328 -16.11 -10.31 -30.63
N ARG A 329 -16.25 -11.33 -31.53
CA ARG A 329 -16.72 -11.12 -32.90
C ARG A 329 -18.21 -11.47 -33.08
N SER A 330 -18.68 -12.55 -32.48
CA SER A 330 -20.06 -13.01 -32.58
C SER A 330 -21.03 -12.24 -31.70
N THR A 331 -22.32 -12.26 -32.01
CA THR A 331 -23.37 -11.66 -31.16
C THR A 331 -23.38 -12.30 -29.77
N ALA A 332 -23.23 -13.63 -29.70
CA ALA A 332 -23.13 -14.35 -28.42
C ALA A 332 -21.92 -13.89 -27.58
N ALA A 333 -20.74 -13.75 -28.20
CA ALA A 333 -19.56 -13.24 -27.53
C ALA A 333 -19.72 -11.80 -27.00
N ARG A 334 -20.41 -10.94 -27.76
CA ARG A 334 -20.76 -9.56 -27.32
C ARG A 334 -21.72 -9.58 -26.12
N ALA A 335 -22.73 -10.44 -26.16
CA ALA A 335 -23.67 -10.60 -25.04
C ALA A 335 -22.95 -11.08 -23.78
N ILE A 336 -22.10 -12.12 -23.89
CA ILE A 336 -21.30 -12.62 -22.76
C ILE A 336 -20.40 -11.52 -22.21
N ALA A 337 -19.68 -10.79 -23.06
CA ALA A 337 -18.83 -9.68 -22.62
C ALA A 337 -19.63 -8.59 -21.91
N GLY A 338 -20.80 -8.22 -22.44
CA GLY A 338 -21.71 -7.26 -21.82
C GLY A 338 -22.19 -7.71 -20.44
N ILE A 339 -22.59 -8.98 -20.31
CA ILE A 339 -22.99 -9.58 -19.02
C ILE A 339 -21.82 -9.58 -18.03
N THR A 340 -20.62 -9.96 -18.50
CA THR A 340 -19.41 -9.98 -17.65
C THR A 340 -19.06 -8.58 -17.14
N ILE A 341 -19.14 -7.55 -17.99
CA ILE A 341 -18.90 -6.16 -17.59
C ILE A 341 -19.97 -5.70 -16.60
N ALA A 342 -21.25 -5.99 -16.87
CA ALA A 342 -22.33 -5.66 -15.94
C ALA A 342 -22.15 -6.35 -14.57
N ALA A 343 -21.76 -7.62 -14.57
CA ALA A 343 -21.43 -8.37 -13.36
C ALA A 343 -20.22 -7.77 -12.63
N ALA A 344 -19.17 -7.36 -13.36
CA ALA A 344 -18.02 -6.71 -12.76
C ALA A 344 -18.39 -5.38 -12.08
N LEU A 345 -19.21 -4.57 -12.72
CA LEU A 345 -19.71 -3.32 -12.14
C LEU A 345 -20.59 -3.57 -10.92
N ALA A 346 -21.50 -4.56 -10.99
CA ALA A 346 -22.36 -4.92 -9.86
C ALA A 346 -21.57 -5.43 -8.65
N VAL A 347 -20.63 -6.34 -8.86
CA VAL A 347 -19.74 -6.84 -7.79
C VAL A 347 -18.91 -5.71 -7.18
N SER A 348 -18.35 -4.84 -8.01
CA SER A 348 -17.58 -3.69 -7.50
C SER A 348 -18.45 -2.68 -6.76
N ALA A 349 -19.70 -2.44 -7.21
CA ALA A 349 -20.64 -1.59 -6.50
C ALA A 349 -20.98 -2.15 -5.09
N VAL A 350 -21.15 -3.47 -4.98
CA VAL A 350 -21.35 -4.17 -3.69
C VAL A 350 -20.08 -4.15 -2.83
N ALA A 351 -18.90 -4.33 -3.43
CA ALA A 351 -17.63 -4.36 -2.69
C ALA A 351 -17.11 -2.96 -2.30
N SER A 352 -17.49 -1.90 -3.05
CA SER A 352 -16.93 -0.56 -2.84
C SER A 352 -17.15 0.01 -1.43
N PRO A 353 -18.28 -0.19 -0.73
CA PRO A 353 -18.42 0.25 0.66
C PRO A 353 -17.50 -0.47 1.66
N ILE A 354 -16.96 -1.64 1.27
CA ILE A 354 -16.02 -2.43 2.07
C ILE A 354 -14.56 -2.05 1.74
N ALA A 355 -14.32 -1.45 0.58
CA ALA A 355 -12.99 -1.02 0.12
C ALA A 355 -12.74 0.49 0.34
N LEU A 356 -13.79 1.31 0.27
CA LEU A 356 -13.74 2.78 0.35
C LEU A 356 -14.68 3.30 1.45
N PRO A 357 -14.36 4.40 2.14
CA PRO A 357 -15.17 4.96 3.25
C PRO A 357 -16.43 5.66 2.74
N ILE A 358 -17.30 4.94 2.03
CA ILE A 358 -18.55 5.45 1.45
C ILE A 358 -19.63 5.59 2.51
N LEU A 359 -19.77 4.59 3.41
CA LEU A 359 -20.77 4.53 4.46
C LEU A 359 -20.20 5.06 5.79
N SER A 360 -21.06 5.54 6.68
CA SER A 360 -20.65 5.79 8.07
C SER A 360 -20.34 4.48 8.81
N PRO A 361 -19.54 4.46 9.89
CA PRO A 361 -19.20 3.24 10.62
C PRO A 361 -20.40 2.39 11.04
N PRO A 362 -21.51 2.96 11.62
CA PRO A 362 -22.69 2.17 11.91
C PRO A 362 -23.39 1.59 10.68
N ALA A 363 -23.45 2.38 9.58
CA ALA A 363 -24.08 1.94 8.34
C ALA A 363 -23.25 0.82 7.66
N LEU A 364 -21.92 0.90 7.71
CA LEU A 364 -21.04 -0.14 7.20
C LEU A 364 -21.21 -1.45 7.99
N ALA A 365 -21.24 -1.38 9.33
CA ALA A 365 -21.49 -2.56 10.17
C ALA A 365 -22.84 -3.23 9.82
N ALA A 366 -23.91 -2.44 9.69
CA ALA A 366 -25.21 -2.95 9.29
C ALA A 366 -25.22 -3.52 7.86
N TYR A 367 -24.50 -2.88 6.93
CA TYR A 367 -24.35 -3.34 5.55
C TYR A 367 -23.66 -4.71 5.49
N MET A 368 -22.55 -4.88 6.20
CA MET A 368 -21.81 -6.14 6.26
C MET A 368 -22.64 -7.25 6.90
N THR A 369 -23.37 -6.94 7.98
CA THR A 369 -24.28 -7.89 8.63
C THR A 369 -25.37 -8.39 7.67
N ARG A 370 -25.98 -7.47 6.89
CA ARG A 370 -27.02 -7.82 5.89
C ARG A 370 -26.48 -8.73 4.79
N LEU A 371 -25.22 -8.55 4.41
CA LEU A 371 -24.57 -9.38 3.38
C LEU A 371 -23.91 -10.63 3.95
N SER A 372 -23.99 -10.87 5.27
CA SER A 372 -23.29 -11.97 5.96
C SER A 372 -21.78 -11.96 5.70
N ILE A 373 -21.17 -10.76 5.56
CA ILE A 373 -19.74 -10.57 5.35
C ILE A 373 -19.09 -10.33 6.72
N ALA A 374 -18.20 -11.24 7.13
CA ALA A 374 -17.35 -11.03 8.30
C ALA A 374 -16.09 -10.21 7.93
N PRO A 375 -15.57 -9.36 8.84
CA PRO A 375 -14.27 -8.72 8.65
C PRO A 375 -13.17 -9.75 8.44
N GLN A 376 -12.28 -9.52 7.46
CA GLN A 376 -11.16 -10.40 7.22
C GLN A 376 -10.18 -10.38 8.39
N GLN A 377 -9.77 -11.57 8.83
CA GLN A 377 -8.77 -11.76 9.89
C GLN A 377 -7.41 -12.10 9.26
N GLN A 378 -6.71 -11.08 8.77
CA GLN A 378 -5.37 -11.25 8.19
C GLN A 378 -4.29 -11.44 9.26
N GLU A 379 -4.55 -10.99 10.48
CA GLU A 379 -3.71 -11.18 11.67
C GLU A 379 -4.52 -11.80 12.79
N ARG A 380 -3.86 -12.57 13.66
CA ARG A 380 -4.51 -13.25 14.80
C ARG A 380 -5.13 -12.27 15.80
N SER A 381 -4.56 -11.06 15.90
CA SER A 381 -5.03 -9.97 16.78
C SER A 381 -6.33 -9.30 16.32
N PHE A 382 -6.79 -9.54 15.09
CA PHE A 382 -8.00 -8.89 14.55
C PHE A 382 -9.31 -9.52 15.01
N LYS A 383 -9.25 -10.60 15.78
CA LYS A 383 -10.42 -11.30 16.29
C LYS A 383 -11.32 -10.36 17.10
N GLY A 384 -12.62 -10.37 16.79
CA GLY A 384 -13.61 -9.56 17.50
C GLY A 384 -13.80 -8.14 16.96
N THR A 385 -13.02 -7.72 15.97
CA THR A 385 -13.18 -6.42 15.31
C THR A 385 -14.47 -6.38 14.49
N VAL A 386 -15.25 -5.31 14.62
CA VAL A 386 -16.59 -5.17 13.99
C VAL A 386 -16.50 -4.77 12.51
N LEU A 387 -15.50 -3.96 12.16
CA LEU A 387 -15.28 -3.43 10.81
C LEU A 387 -14.00 -4.02 10.20
N PRO A 388 -13.82 -4.00 8.86
CA PRO A 388 -12.53 -4.30 8.24
C PRO A 388 -11.42 -3.42 8.83
N GLN A 389 -10.21 -3.99 8.95
CA GLN A 389 -9.05 -3.29 9.52
C GLN A 389 -8.84 -1.90 8.90
N VAL A 390 -8.94 -1.80 7.57
CA VAL A 390 -8.74 -0.53 6.84
C VAL A 390 -9.61 0.61 7.36
N PHE A 391 -10.73 0.30 8.00
CA PHE A 391 -11.64 1.27 8.60
C PHE A 391 -11.51 1.33 10.12
N ALA A 392 -11.42 0.18 10.80
CA ALA A 392 -11.32 0.14 12.25
C ALA A 392 -10.06 0.86 12.77
N ASP A 393 -8.94 0.74 12.05
CA ASP A 393 -7.69 1.46 12.34
C ASP A 393 -7.73 2.97 11.99
N GLN A 394 -8.83 3.49 11.45
CA GLN A 394 -9.08 4.92 11.26
C GLN A 394 -9.97 5.52 12.36
N LEU A 395 -10.42 4.72 13.32
CA LEU A 395 -11.47 5.11 14.26
C LEU A 395 -10.98 4.97 15.70
N GLY A 396 -11.47 5.88 16.56
CA GLY A 396 -11.22 5.80 18.00
C GLY A 396 -9.98 6.53 18.49
N TRP A 397 -9.11 7.05 17.65
CA TRP A 397 -7.85 7.68 18.08
C TRP A 397 -8.06 8.97 18.89
N HIS A 398 -9.04 9.78 18.52
CA HIS A 398 -9.43 10.95 19.33
C HIS A 398 -10.08 10.55 20.65
N ASP A 399 -10.90 9.47 20.68
CA ASP A 399 -11.48 8.95 21.91
C ASP A 399 -10.37 8.43 22.84
N PHE A 400 -9.41 7.69 22.28
CA PHE A 400 -8.24 7.19 22.98
C PHE A 400 -7.44 8.34 23.61
N ALA A 401 -7.09 9.37 22.83
CA ALA A 401 -6.36 10.52 23.33
C ALA A 401 -7.10 11.20 24.50
N ARG A 402 -8.42 11.46 24.35
CA ARG A 402 -9.23 12.06 25.44
C ARG A 402 -9.27 11.21 26.70
N GLN A 403 -9.36 9.87 26.57
CA GLN A 403 -9.37 8.97 27.71
C GLN A 403 -8.04 8.98 28.47
N VAL A 404 -6.91 9.03 27.73
CA VAL A 404 -5.58 9.14 28.35
C VAL A 404 -5.37 10.52 28.98
N GLU A 405 -5.83 11.62 28.33
CA GLU A 405 -5.79 12.97 28.90
C GLU A 405 -6.61 13.05 30.20
N ALA A 406 -7.80 12.45 30.23
CA ALA A 406 -8.63 12.40 31.42
C ALA A 406 -7.95 11.63 32.57
N ALA A 407 -7.25 10.55 32.26
CA ALA A 407 -6.44 9.82 33.24
C ALA A 407 -5.23 10.65 33.71
N TRP A 408 -4.55 11.33 32.78
CA TRP A 408 -3.44 12.24 33.10
C TRP A 408 -3.86 13.37 34.01
N ALA A 409 -5.03 13.95 33.79
CA ALA A 409 -5.58 15.03 34.63
C ALA A 409 -5.81 14.61 36.09
N ARG A 410 -5.98 13.30 36.36
CA ARG A 410 -6.14 12.74 37.74
C ARG A 410 -4.82 12.59 38.47
N ILE A 411 -3.67 12.71 37.77
CA ILE A 411 -2.34 12.70 38.41
C ILE A 411 -2.11 14.07 39.05
N PRO A 412 -1.70 14.14 40.33
CA PRO A 412 -1.39 15.42 40.96
C PRO A 412 -0.37 16.22 40.15
N ALA A 413 -0.55 17.53 40.06
CA ALA A 413 0.31 18.40 39.24
C ALA A 413 1.79 18.30 39.61
N ALA A 414 2.09 18.13 40.91
CA ALA A 414 3.45 17.97 41.44
C ALA A 414 4.14 16.69 40.94
N ASP A 415 3.36 15.63 40.62
CA ASP A 415 3.90 14.34 40.18
C ASP A 415 4.09 14.29 38.68
N ARG A 416 3.35 15.12 37.90
CA ARG A 416 3.37 15.07 36.42
C ARG A 416 4.73 15.31 35.80
N ALA A 417 5.54 16.20 36.38
CA ALA A 417 6.89 16.49 35.89
C ALA A 417 7.84 15.26 35.96
N ALA A 418 7.55 14.30 36.83
CA ALA A 418 8.32 13.06 37.01
C ALA A 418 7.60 11.83 36.37
N THR A 419 6.51 12.04 35.64
CA THR A 419 5.69 10.97 35.07
C THR A 419 5.83 10.96 33.55
N GLY A 420 6.25 9.81 32.98
CA GLY A 420 6.21 9.56 31.54
C GLY A 420 4.91 8.87 31.10
N VAL A 421 4.65 8.81 29.78
CA VAL A 421 3.51 8.08 29.21
C VAL A 421 4.03 6.93 28.36
N LYS A 422 3.80 5.68 28.80
CA LYS A 422 4.23 4.46 28.08
C LYS A 422 3.04 3.73 27.47
N LEU A 423 3.14 3.40 26.20
CA LEU A 423 2.12 2.79 25.37
C LEU A 423 2.62 1.48 24.76
N ASP A 424 1.71 0.59 24.45
CA ASP A 424 2.06 -0.73 23.92
C ASP A 424 2.50 -0.67 22.46
N ASN A 425 1.81 0.12 21.63
CA ASN A 425 2.12 0.15 20.19
C ASN A 425 2.36 1.55 19.63
N TYR A 426 2.93 1.60 18.41
CA TYR A 426 3.26 2.84 17.70
C TYR A 426 2.03 3.68 17.33
N GLY A 427 0.87 3.02 17.07
CA GLY A 427 -0.37 3.72 16.72
C GLY A 427 -0.90 4.54 17.89
N GLU A 428 -0.97 3.94 19.07
CA GLU A 428 -1.31 4.62 20.33
C GLU A 428 -0.36 5.79 20.63
N ALA A 429 0.95 5.53 20.49
CA ALA A 429 1.97 6.53 20.73
C ALA A 429 1.85 7.72 19.76
N ALA A 430 1.63 7.42 18.48
CA ALA A 430 1.45 8.45 17.45
C ALA A 430 0.14 9.22 17.63
N ALA A 431 -0.93 8.57 18.04
CA ALA A 431 -2.21 9.23 18.32
C ALA A 431 -2.07 10.25 19.45
N LEU A 432 -1.37 9.91 20.54
CA LEU A 432 -1.12 10.87 21.63
C LEU A 432 -0.18 12.00 21.19
N ASP A 433 0.92 11.68 20.48
CA ASP A 433 1.86 12.70 19.99
C ASP A 433 1.21 13.71 19.01
N LEU A 434 0.09 13.34 18.37
CA LEU A 434 -0.62 14.21 17.43
C LEU A 434 -1.84 14.90 18.03
N TYR A 435 -2.59 14.23 18.90
CA TYR A 435 -3.91 14.67 19.33
C TYR A 435 -3.98 15.10 20.79
N ALA A 436 -3.11 14.54 21.66
CA ALA A 436 -3.16 14.87 23.07
C ALA A 436 -2.46 16.20 23.38
N VAL A 437 -3.02 16.95 24.34
CA VAL A 437 -2.48 18.23 24.79
C VAL A 437 -1.96 18.12 26.22
N GLY A 438 -0.76 18.67 26.47
CA GLY A 438 -0.19 18.76 27.83
C GLY A 438 0.39 17.46 28.37
N LEU A 439 0.56 16.44 27.54
CA LEU A 439 1.27 15.20 27.87
C LEU A 439 2.74 15.31 27.45
N PRO A 440 3.65 14.59 28.14
CA PRO A 440 5.02 14.46 27.68
C PRO A 440 5.06 13.60 26.39
N PRO A 441 6.15 13.65 25.59
CA PRO A 441 6.31 12.81 24.42
C PRO A 441 6.11 11.33 24.74
N SER A 442 5.32 10.65 23.91
CA SER A 442 4.95 9.24 24.10
C SER A 442 6.16 8.29 24.07
N LEU A 443 6.17 7.28 24.92
CA LEU A 443 7.17 6.22 24.96
C LEU A 443 6.55 4.90 24.54
N SER A 444 7.17 4.19 23.58
CA SER A 444 6.77 2.84 23.17
C SER A 444 7.99 2.02 22.77
N GLY A 445 7.98 0.74 23.09
CA GLY A 445 8.99 -0.21 22.63
C GLY A 445 8.78 -0.68 21.18
N HIS A 446 7.74 -0.19 20.49
CA HIS A 446 7.33 -0.67 19.19
C HIS A 446 7.98 0.10 18.05
N ASN A 447 8.58 -0.62 17.11
CA ASN A 447 9.16 -0.11 15.87
C ASN A 447 10.06 1.13 16.11
N GLN A 448 9.86 2.22 15.37
CA GLN A 448 10.73 3.40 15.43
C GLN A 448 10.74 4.08 16.82
N TYR A 449 9.66 4.00 17.57
CA TYR A 449 9.59 4.54 18.92
C TYR A 449 10.65 3.92 19.86
N PHE A 450 10.94 2.61 19.70
CA PHE A 450 12.01 1.97 20.44
C PHE A 450 13.37 2.62 20.17
N LEU A 451 13.69 2.91 18.90
CA LEU A 451 14.96 3.55 18.52
C LEU A 451 15.07 5.00 19.02
N TRP A 452 13.95 5.71 19.16
CA TRP A 452 13.96 7.05 19.77
C TRP A 452 14.24 7.01 21.27
N GLY A 453 14.16 5.85 21.88
CA GLY A 453 14.47 5.65 23.31
C GLY A 453 13.51 6.40 24.20
N LEU A 454 14.03 6.94 25.29
CA LEU A 454 13.24 7.67 26.28
C LEU A 454 12.97 9.13 25.90
N ARG A 455 13.36 9.57 24.72
CA ARG A 455 13.08 10.92 24.19
C ARG A 455 13.48 12.05 25.17
N GLY A 456 14.64 11.88 25.83
CA GLY A 456 15.16 12.84 26.82
C GLY A 456 14.48 12.80 28.19
N GLN A 457 13.59 11.84 28.43
CA GLN A 457 12.89 11.68 29.73
C GLN A 457 13.61 10.72 30.65
N ALA A 458 13.49 10.94 31.96
CA ALA A 458 13.91 10.03 33.02
C ALA A 458 12.77 9.89 34.05
N PRO A 459 11.64 9.30 33.66
CA PRO A 459 10.44 9.27 34.49
C PRO A 459 10.64 8.36 35.71
N ARG A 460 10.23 8.84 36.88
CA ARG A 460 10.09 8.06 38.09
C ARG A 460 8.82 7.23 38.09
N ASP A 461 7.74 7.80 37.54
CA ASP A 461 6.41 7.21 37.46
C ASP A 461 6.01 7.08 35.98
N LEU A 462 5.10 6.16 35.64
CA LEU A 462 4.59 5.97 34.31
C LEU A 462 3.06 5.92 34.28
N LEU A 463 2.43 6.76 33.46
CA LEU A 463 1.09 6.48 32.99
C LEU A 463 1.21 5.42 31.90
N ILE A 464 0.66 4.24 32.14
CA ILE A 464 0.70 3.10 31.22
C ILE A 464 -0.67 2.87 30.59
N VAL A 465 -0.69 2.52 29.30
CA VAL A 465 -1.85 1.94 28.63
C VAL A 465 -1.40 0.58 28.11
N SER A 466 -2.02 -0.50 28.60
CA SER A 466 -1.56 -1.86 28.30
C SER A 466 -2.68 -2.89 28.37
N ASP A 467 -2.55 -3.93 27.55
CA ASP A 467 -3.35 -5.15 27.63
C ASP A 467 -2.95 -6.01 28.82
N ASP A 468 -1.66 -5.97 29.19
CA ASP A 468 -1.08 -6.70 30.32
C ASP A 468 -0.41 -5.76 31.32
N PRO A 469 -1.20 -5.07 32.16
CA PRO A 469 -0.66 -4.21 33.21
C PRO A 469 0.12 -5.01 34.28
N ALA A 470 -0.13 -6.32 34.41
CA ALA A 470 0.55 -7.17 35.38
C ALA A 470 2.02 -7.38 35.02
N ALA A 471 2.37 -7.43 33.76
CA ALA A 471 3.76 -7.53 33.30
C ALA A 471 4.60 -6.33 33.75
N LEU A 472 4.01 -5.14 33.85
CA LEU A 472 4.69 -3.94 34.37
C LEU A 472 4.55 -3.79 35.88
N ALA A 473 3.50 -4.35 36.49
CA ALA A 473 3.24 -4.21 37.93
C ALA A 473 4.41 -4.68 38.80
N GLN A 474 5.15 -5.71 38.42
CA GLN A 474 6.34 -6.21 39.08
C GLN A 474 7.51 -5.19 39.15
N HIS A 475 7.47 -4.17 38.27
CA HIS A 475 8.45 -3.10 38.21
C HIS A 475 7.95 -1.79 38.83
N CYS A 476 6.76 -1.78 39.41
CA CYS A 476 6.14 -0.64 40.06
C CYS A 476 6.05 -0.84 41.57
N ARG A 477 6.36 0.20 42.36
CA ARG A 477 6.08 0.18 43.81
C ARG A 477 4.57 0.07 44.08
N ALA A 478 3.76 0.71 43.26
CA ALA A 478 2.30 0.65 43.32
C ALA A 478 1.71 0.89 41.94
N VAL A 479 0.58 0.24 41.64
CA VAL A 479 -0.20 0.46 40.42
C VAL A 479 -1.59 0.99 40.81
N VAL A 480 -1.93 2.16 40.30
CA VAL A 480 -3.22 2.83 40.55
C VAL A 480 -4.04 2.80 39.25
N PRO A 481 -5.12 2.03 39.18
CA PRO A 481 -6.02 2.05 38.01
C PRO A 481 -6.67 3.42 37.82
N LEU A 482 -6.65 3.93 36.58
CA LEU A 482 -7.23 5.22 36.22
C LEU A 482 -8.35 5.10 35.17
N GLY A 483 -8.56 3.93 34.58
CA GLY A 483 -9.61 3.69 33.62
C GLY A 483 -9.28 2.57 32.63
N THR A 484 -10.10 2.47 31.59
CA THR A 484 -9.91 1.53 30.49
C THR A 484 -10.22 2.23 29.17
N THR A 485 -9.58 1.81 28.08
CA THR A 485 -9.86 2.32 26.74
C THR A 485 -11.16 1.74 26.19
N SER A 486 -11.91 2.53 25.46
CA SER A 486 -13.16 2.10 24.82
C SER A 486 -13.49 2.95 23.58
N SER A 487 -13.68 2.28 22.43
CA SER A 487 -14.26 2.89 21.25
C SER A 487 -14.94 1.82 20.40
N ARG A 488 -16.22 2.01 20.10
CA ARG A 488 -17.11 0.98 19.53
C ARG A 488 -16.65 0.38 18.21
N TYR A 489 -16.02 1.18 17.35
CA TYR A 489 -15.67 0.79 15.98
C TYR A 489 -14.15 0.74 15.74
N ALA A 490 -13.34 1.00 16.75
CA ALA A 490 -11.90 0.81 16.70
C ALA A 490 -11.54 -0.70 16.61
N MET A 491 -10.28 -0.98 16.35
CA MET A 491 -9.77 -2.35 16.42
C MET A 491 -10.06 -2.97 17.79
N ALA A 492 -10.42 -4.25 17.81
CA ALA A 492 -10.81 -4.92 19.04
C ALA A 492 -9.69 -4.91 20.09
N TYR A 493 -8.44 -5.04 19.65
CA TYR A 493 -7.28 -5.03 20.54
C TYR A 493 -6.94 -3.63 21.11
N GLU A 494 -7.57 -2.56 20.64
CA GLU A 494 -7.45 -1.22 21.23
C GLU A 494 -8.50 -0.95 22.33
N ASN A 495 -9.41 -1.89 22.54
CA ASN A 495 -10.48 -1.78 23.54
C ASN A 495 -10.18 -2.60 24.79
N GLY A 496 -10.56 -2.08 25.95
CA GLY A 496 -10.40 -2.77 27.24
C GLY A 496 -8.99 -2.69 27.80
N LYS A 497 -8.07 -1.95 27.17
CA LYS A 497 -6.73 -1.75 27.71
C LYS A 497 -6.80 -0.96 29.00
N THR A 498 -6.03 -1.39 29.99
CA THR A 498 -5.95 -0.72 31.28
C THR A 498 -5.14 0.57 31.18
N ILE A 499 -5.71 1.68 31.65
CA ILE A 499 -4.99 2.93 31.89
C ILE A 499 -4.66 2.97 33.38
N ALA A 500 -3.36 2.94 33.74
CA ALA A 500 -2.94 2.93 35.13
C ALA A 500 -1.70 3.78 35.36
N LEU A 501 -1.58 4.31 36.57
CA LEU A 501 -0.36 4.98 37.07
C LEU A 501 0.52 3.96 37.80
N CYS A 502 1.68 3.65 37.23
CA CYS A 502 2.76 2.92 37.84
C CYS A 502 3.63 3.90 38.63
N ARG A 503 3.64 3.81 39.96
CA ARG A 503 4.45 4.66 40.84
C ARG A 503 5.76 3.97 41.17
N GLY A 504 6.86 4.72 41.13
CA GLY A 504 8.18 4.27 41.55
C GLY A 504 8.72 3.11 40.73
N VAL A 505 8.97 3.34 39.43
CA VAL A 505 9.53 2.34 38.50
C VAL A 505 10.92 1.88 38.96
N THR A 506 11.10 0.58 39.15
CA THR A 506 12.34 -0.02 39.63
C THR A 506 12.63 -1.34 38.93
N PRO A 507 13.84 -1.55 38.37
CA PRO A 507 14.90 -0.56 38.18
C PRO A 507 14.48 0.62 37.27
N PRO A 508 15.31 1.67 37.17
CA PRO A 508 14.99 2.81 36.29
C PRO A 508 14.61 2.39 34.88
N LEU A 509 13.67 3.13 34.24
CA LEU A 509 13.13 2.78 32.95
C LEU A 509 14.22 2.60 31.88
N ALA A 510 15.32 3.35 31.95
CA ALA A 510 16.46 3.20 31.05
C ALA A 510 17.08 1.78 31.08
N THR A 511 17.12 1.16 32.25
CA THR A 511 17.60 -0.22 32.43
C THR A 511 16.61 -1.25 31.90
N LEU A 512 15.32 -0.94 31.98
CA LEU A 512 14.24 -1.82 31.48
C LEU A 512 14.03 -1.67 29.98
N TRP A 513 14.44 -0.54 29.36
CA TRP A 513 14.10 -0.19 27.99
C TRP A 513 14.41 -1.28 26.97
N PRO A 514 15.56 -1.96 26.98
CA PRO A 514 15.86 -3.04 26.03
C PRO A 514 14.85 -4.20 26.04
N ARG A 515 14.14 -4.42 27.16
CA ARG A 515 13.13 -5.49 27.30
C ARG A 515 11.81 -5.15 26.62
N PHE A 516 11.56 -3.88 26.34
CA PHE A 516 10.34 -3.43 25.65
C PHE A 516 10.45 -3.47 24.12
N LYS A 517 11.65 -3.76 23.59
CA LYS A 517 11.88 -3.84 22.16
C LYS A 517 10.97 -4.88 21.52
N HIS A 518 10.15 -4.45 20.57
CA HIS A 518 9.44 -5.35 19.68
C HIS A 518 9.23 -4.69 18.29
N TYR A 519 9.56 -5.44 17.26
CA TYR A 519 9.38 -5.05 15.86
C TYR A 519 8.40 -6.04 15.23
N ASN A 520 7.21 -5.57 14.88
CA ASN A 520 6.16 -6.43 14.30
C ASN A 520 5.13 -5.66 13.44
#